data_5ec63070d4a2002d1382d7f21db10cec
#
_entry.id   5ec63070d4a2002d1382d7f21db10cec
#
_cell.length_a   1.000
_cell.length_b   1.000
_cell.length_c   1.000
_cell.angle_alpha   90.00
_cell.angle_beta   90.00
_cell.angle_gamma   90.00
#
_symmetry.space_group_name_H-M   'P 1'
#
loop_
_entity.id
_entity.type
_entity.pdbx_description
1 polymer ?
#
loop_
_entity_poly.entity_id
_entity_poly.type
_entity_poly.pdbx_seq_one_letter_code
_entity_poly.pdbx_strand_id
1 'polypeptide(L)'
;MFYILFMEELTLPNGLRIVHRYGDSAVGYCGFMVDCGSRDEDSPELFGMAHFIEHILFKGTKKRDSWHINNRMESVGGELNAFTTKEETTFYAAFLNEDFERACELLCDLVCNPTAPQNELEKEQEVVIEEIESYRDTPSELIYDEFENRLFDGHPLGHNILGSEDTVRSFDSKRCLDFIDSHYTPDRMVFFSYGKTPFNKVINSIDRFFHNNRANLGVNRRKKCELSTDLSTMVDNLHNPELINQGTHQSHVIIGTRTYQIGSPKSAALAILNNILGGPGMNSKLNRELREKRGLVYTVEGNISNFTDAGYQSIYFGSDHHDARRCIDLCHTQLRRMYDTKMSQRQLINAQKQLKGQLGVATANLENSAIALAKNKLRLGKVESLEETCQRIDTVTSDQIQEVAYEVFAPEKLRCVVIK
;
A
#
# COMPACT_ATOMS: atom_id res chain seq x y z
N MET A 1 -24.34 10.05 -22.32
CA MET A 1 -23.25 10.91 -22.75
C MET A 1 -22.05 10.48 -21.92
N PHE A 2 -21.21 9.58 -22.47
CA PHE A 2 -20.03 9.09 -21.76
C PHE A 2 -19.02 10.23 -21.74
N TYR A 3 -18.76 10.80 -20.57
CA TYR A 3 -17.59 11.64 -20.35
C TYR A 3 -16.37 10.73 -20.51
N ILE A 4 -15.68 10.85 -21.63
CA ILE A 4 -14.31 10.36 -21.76
C ILE A 4 -13.54 11.17 -20.73
N LEU A 5 -13.24 10.54 -19.60
CA LEU A 5 -12.41 11.12 -18.55
C LEU A 5 -11.00 11.26 -19.14
N PHE A 6 -10.70 12.46 -19.66
CA PHE A 6 -9.38 12.76 -20.22
C PHE A 6 -8.35 12.65 -19.09
N MET A 7 -7.52 11.66 -19.23
CA MET A 7 -6.31 11.54 -18.45
C MET A 7 -5.16 12.14 -19.28
N GLU A 8 -4.41 13.02 -18.65
CA GLU A 8 -3.31 13.73 -19.28
C GLU A 8 -2.03 13.47 -18.50
N GLU A 9 -0.93 13.28 -19.22
CA GLU A 9 0.36 12.98 -18.61
C GLU A 9 1.50 13.68 -19.32
N LEU A 10 2.55 14.02 -18.56
CA LEU A 10 3.77 14.65 -19.05
C LEU A 10 4.95 14.16 -18.21
N THR A 11 6.10 13.98 -18.85
CA THR A 11 7.37 13.81 -18.14
C THR A 11 8.25 15.02 -18.43
N LEU A 12 8.70 15.70 -17.38
CA LEU A 12 9.58 16.85 -17.50
C LEU A 12 11.02 16.43 -17.83
N PRO A 13 11.86 17.34 -18.35
CA PRO A 13 13.25 17.03 -18.68
C PRO A 13 14.10 16.54 -17.50
N ASN A 14 13.74 16.92 -16.26
CA ASN A 14 14.39 16.44 -15.04
C ASN A 14 13.91 15.07 -14.57
N GLY A 15 12.98 14.44 -15.29
CA GLY A 15 12.44 13.11 -14.99
C GLY A 15 11.16 13.09 -14.14
N LEU A 16 10.71 14.24 -13.60
CA LEU A 16 9.43 14.29 -12.88
C LEU A 16 8.29 13.91 -13.81
N ARG A 17 7.49 12.94 -13.41
CA ARG A 17 6.27 12.50 -14.11
C ARG A 17 5.06 13.22 -13.53
N ILE A 18 4.23 13.75 -14.38
CA ILE A 18 2.98 14.44 -14.01
C ILE A 18 1.81 13.62 -14.58
N VAL A 19 0.83 13.32 -13.76
CA VAL A 19 -0.44 12.70 -14.19
C VAL A 19 -1.61 13.52 -13.67
N HIS A 20 -2.57 13.77 -14.52
CA HIS A 20 -3.76 14.51 -14.19
C HIS A 20 -5.01 13.82 -14.72
N ARG A 21 -6.05 13.79 -13.91
CA ARG A 21 -7.39 13.37 -14.30
C ARG A 21 -8.37 14.49 -14.05
N TYR A 22 -8.93 15.03 -15.12
CA TYR A 22 -10.01 15.99 -15.00
C TYR A 22 -11.27 15.32 -14.41
N GLY A 23 -11.90 15.95 -13.43
CA GLY A 23 -13.12 15.49 -12.79
C GLY A 23 -13.99 16.65 -12.35
N ASP A 24 -15.31 16.54 -12.56
CA ASP A 24 -16.29 17.57 -12.20
C ASP A 24 -16.71 17.46 -10.72
N SER A 25 -15.73 17.42 -9.82
CA SER A 25 -15.94 17.45 -8.37
C SER A 25 -15.68 18.86 -7.81
N ALA A 26 -16.36 19.23 -6.73
CA ALA A 26 -16.04 20.44 -5.98
C ALA A 26 -14.67 20.33 -5.29
N VAL A 27 -14.33 19.14 -4.83
CA VAL A 27 -13.05 18.85 -4.17
C VAL A 27 -12.05 18.36 -5.21
N GLY A 28 -10.84 18.90 -5.15
CA GLY A 28 -9.67 18.47 -5.88
C GLY A 28 -8.64 17.80 -4.97
N TYR A 29 -7.80 16.97 -5.55
CA TYR A 29 -6.69 16.29 -4.88
C TYR A 29 -5.42 16.52 -5.69
N CYS A 30 -4.31 16.79 -5.04
CA CYS A 30 -3.00 16.71 -5.67
C CYS A 30 -1.92 16.31 -4.69
N GLY A 31 -0.81 15.76 -5.20
CA GLY A 31 0.27 15.29 -4.34
C GLY A 31 1.49 14.82 -5.10
N PHE A 32 2.49 14.46 -4.31
CA PHE A 32 3.69 13.75 -4.78
C PHE A 32 3.69 12.33 -4.22
N MET A 33 3.93 11.37 -5.09
CA MET A 33 4.30 10.02 -4.71
C MET A 33 5.76 9.79 -5.04
N VAL A 34 6.53 9.46 -4.01
CA VAL A 34 7.97 9.22 -4.11
C VAL A 34 8.22 7.71 -4.15
N ASP A 35 9.03 7.23 -5.08
CA ASP A 35 9.48 5.84 -5.16
C ASP A 35 10.53 5.55 -4.08
N CYS A 36 10.11 5.69 -2.84
CA CYS A 36 10.90 5.45 -1.64
C CYS A 36 9.97 5.06 -0.50
N GLY A 37 10.22 3.94 0.13
CA GLY A 37 9.51 3.44 1.31
C GLY A 37 10.47 2.68 2.21
N SER A 38 9.96 1.95 3.20
CA SER A 38 10.83 1.23 4.14
C SER A 38 11.75 0.22 3.45
N ARG A 39 11.34 -0.35 2.34
CA ARG A 39 12.16 -1.25 1.53
C ARG A 39 13.47 -0.64 1.03
N ASP A 40 13.57 0.68 0.92
CA ASP A 40 14.74 1.40 0.43
C ASP A 40 15.75 1.74 1.54
N GLU A 41 15.51 1.25 2.76
CA GLU A 41 16.37 1.39 3.91
C GLU A 41 17.48 0.33 3.86
N ASP A 42 18.67 0.72 3.38
CA ASP A 42 19.76 -0.17 2.99
C ASP A 42 20.42 -0.91 4.16
N SER A 43 20.18 -0.51 5.40
CA SER A 43 20.79 -1.11 6.59
C SER A 43 19.85 -1.07 7.79
N PRO A 44 20.01 -2.01 8.75
CA PRO A 44 19.18 -2.07 9.96
C PRO A 44 19.16 -0.76 10.77
N GLU A 45 20.23 0.05 10.73
CA GLU A 45 20.32 1.33 11.43
C GLU A 45 19.41 2.42 10.79
N LEU A 46 18.89 2.16 9.59
CA LEU A 46 17.97 3.04 8.89
C LEU A 46 16.51 2.58 8.96
N PHE A 47 16.22 1.42 9.55
CA PHE A 47 14.85 0.92 9.63
C PHE A 47 13.94 1.90 10.36
N GLY A 48 12.88 2.35 9.68
CA GLY A 48 11.96 3.39 10.12
C GLY A 48 12.26 4.78 9.54
N MET A 49 13.35 4.98 8.79
CA MET A 49 13.75 6.30 8.28
C MET A 49 12.73 6.85 7.27
N ALA A 50 12.19 6.04 6.37
CA ALA A 50 11.23 6.50 5.37
C ALA A 50 9.95 7.04 6.03
N HIS A 51 9.44 6.36 7.05
CA HIS A 51 8.29 6.81 7.84
C HIS A 51 8.65 8.03 8.69
N PHE A 52 9.79 8.02 9.34
CA PHE A 52 10.23 9.17 10.14
C PHE A 52 10.38 10.45 9.30
N ILE A 53 10.84 10.34 8.05
CA ILE A 53 10.90 11.47 7.10
C ILE A 53 9.50 11.97 6.75
N GLU A 54 8.51 11.10 6.64
CA GLU A 54 7.12 11.53 6.45
C GLU A 54 6.71 12.53 7.54
N HIS A 55 6.95 12.23 8.81
CA HIS A 55 6.68 13.14 9.94
C HIS A 55 7.50 14.42 9.85
N ILE A 56 8.80 14.30 9.56
CA ILE A 56 9.74 15.43 9.58
C ILE A 56 9.48 16.44 8.47
N LEU A 57 8.94 16.05 7.32
CA LEU A 57 8.63 16.99 6.24
C LEU A 57 7.61 18.05 6.66
N PHE A 58 6.72 17.74 7.61
CA PHE A 58 5.73 18.68 8.15
C PHE A 58 6.29 19.59 9.26
N LYS A 59 7.55 19.41 9.67
CA LYS A 59 8.13 20.16 10.80
C LYS A 59 8.94 21.37 10.38
N GLY A 60 9.29 21.50 9.10
CA GLY A 60 9.96 22.70 8.61
C GLY A 60 10.42 22.61 7.16
N THR A 61 10.26 23.73 6.47
CA THR A 61 10.88 23.99 5.18
C THR A 61 11.77 25.24 5.28
N LYS A 62 12.53 25.54 4.22
CA LYS A 62 13.30 26.80 4.15
C LYS A 62 12.42 28.06 4.27
N LYS A 63 11.10 27.96 4.04
CA LYS A 63 10.16 29.08 4.03
C LYS A 63 9.20 29.08 5.21
N ARG A 64 8.97 27.91 5.84
CA ARG A 64 7.87 27.70 6.80
C ARG A 64 8.31 26.86 7.98
N ASP A 65 7.81 27.19 9.17
CA ASP A 65 7.78 26.29 10.30
C ASP A 65 6.54 25.35 10.25
N SER A 66 6.45 24.43 11.19
CA SER A 66 5.38 23.43 11.27
C SER A 66 3.97 24.05 11.30
N TRP A 67 3.79 25.13 12.08
CA TRP A 67 2.49 25.79 12.18
C TRP A 67 2.06 26.40 10.84
N HIS A 68 2.98 27.06 10.13
CA HIS A 68 2.69 27.65 8.83
C HIS A 68 2.44 26.60 7.73
N ILE A 69 3.08 25.43 7.84
CA ILE A 69 2.83 24.28 6.93
C ILE A 69 1.40 23.82 7.10
N ASN A 70 0.99 23.42 8.29
CA ASN A 70 -0.34 22.85 8.56
C ASN A 70 -1.44 23.90 8.32
N ASN A 71 -1.28 25.11 8.85
CA ASN A 71 -2.27 26.18 8.69
C ASN A 71 -2.45 26.60 7.21
N ARG A 72 -1.49 26.30 6.33
CA ARG A 72 -1.57 26.68 4.91
C ARG A 72 -2.80 26.09 4.23
N MET A 73 -3.17 24.84 4.54
CA MET A 73 -4.37 24.21 4.01
C MET A 73 -5.56 24.34 4.96
N GLU A 74 -5.38 24.15 6.24
CA GLU A 74 -6.45 24.24 7.24
C GLU A 74 -7.19 25.59 7.22
N SER A 75 -6.46 26.70 7.00
CA SER A 75 -7.06 28.05 6.94
C SER A 75 -8.07 28.26 5.81
N VAL A 76 -8.10 27.36 4.83
CA VAL A 76 -9.08 27.35 3.73
C VAL A 76 -9.98 26.09 3.76
N GLY A 77 -9.96 25.34 4.87
CA GLY A 77 -10.72 24.12 5.03
C GLY A 77 -10.24 22.95 4.17
N GLY A 78 -8.99 23.02 3.69
CA GLY A 78 -8.32 21.91 3.02
C GLY A 78 -7.59 21.01 4.01
N GLU A 79 -7.27 19.80 3.59
CA GLU A 79 -6.56 18.80 4.36
C GLU A 79 -5.19 18.53 3.73
N LEU A 80 -4.19 18.28 4.58
CA LEU A 80 -2.85 17.90 4.18
C LEU A 80 -2.53 16.55 4.85
N ASN A 81 -2.20 15.55 4.04
CA ASN A 81 -2.02 14.16 4.49
C ASN A 81 -0.76 13.56 3.90
N ALA A 82 -0.25 12.51 4.56
CA ALA A 82 0.81 11.66 4.04
C ALA A 82 0.64 10.22 4.51
N PHE A 83 1.32 9.30 3.86
CA PHE A 83 1.49 7.93 4.30
C PHE A 83 2.74 7.32 3.67
N THR A 84 3.35 6.39 4.42
CA THR A 84 4.49 5.59 3.97
C THR A 84 4.09 4.12 3.89
N THR A 85 4.53 3.47 2.82
CA THR A 85 4.40 2.03 2.62
C THR A 85 5.77 1.38 2.48
N LYS A 86 5.80 0.09 2.20
CA LYS A 86 7.06 -0.61 1.91
C LYS A 86 7.83 -0.01 0.73
N GLU A 87 7.13 0.54 -0.26
CA GLU A 87 7.77 0.96 -1.51
C GLU A 87 7.57 2.44 -1.90
N GLU A 88 6.58 3.12 -1.35
CA GLU A 88 6.31 4.53 -1.65
C GLU A 88 5.97 5.34 -0.40
N THR A 89 6.37 6.64 -0.43
CA THR A 89 5.87 7.67 0.48
C THR A 89 5.07 8.69 -0.33
N THR A 90 3.90 9.04 0.15
CA THR A 90 2.96 9.94 -0.55
C THR A 90 2.61 11.12 0.33
N PHE A 91 2.70 12.33 -0.23
CA PHE A 91 2.28 13.59 0.38
C PHE A 91 1.19 14.19 -0.50
N TYR A 92 0.03 14.50 0.04
CA TYR A 92 -1.08 15.01 -0.76
C TYR A 92 -1.99 15.93 0.03
N ALA A 93 -2.77 16.71 -0.70
CA ALA A 93 -3.78 17.59 -0.14
C ALA A 93 -5.14 17.36 -0.82
N ALA A 94 -6.19 17.53 -0.01
CA ALA A 94 -7.57 17.69 -0.45
C ALA A 94 -8.00 19.15 -0.30
N PHE A 95 -8.67 19.73 -1.30
CA PHE A 95 -8.97 21.16 -1.32
C PHE A 95 -10.16 21.49 -2.23
N LEU A 96 -10.77 22.65 -2.04
CA LEU A 96 -11.66 23.21 -3.04
C LEU A 96 -10.88 23.66 -4.29
N ASN A 97 -11.39 23.40 -5.48
CA ASN A 97 -10.66 23.58 -6.75
C ASN A 97 -9.98 24.95 -6.93
N GLU A 98 -10.47 25.99 -6.28
CA GLU A 98 -9.88 27.34 -6.29
C GLU A 98 -8.53 27.41 -5.57
N ASP A 99 -8.29 26.51 -4.59
CA ASP A 99 -7.07 26.46 -3.80
C ASP A 99 -5.98 25.51 -4.37
N PHE A 100 -6.13 25.03 -5.59
CA PHE A 100 -5.14 24.16 -6.23
C PHE A 100 -3.71 24.71 -6.20
N GLU A 101 -3.53 26.01 -6.54
CA GLU A 101 -2.17 26.60 -6.55
C GLU A 101 -1.56 26.69 -5.16
N ARG A 102 -2.40 26.91 -4.13
CA ARG A 102 -2.00 26.90 -2.72
C ARG A 102 -1.49 25.52 -2.30
N ALA A 103 -2.21 24.49 -2.62
CA ALA A 103 -1.84 23.09 -2.34
C ALA A 103 -0.58 22.68 -3.10
N CYS A 104 -0.53 22.97 -4.40
CA CYS A 104 0.60 22.67 -5.26
C CYS A 104 1.90 23.37 -4.77
N GLU A 105 1.83 24.65 -4.41
CA GLU A 105 2.95 25.42 -3.90
C GLU A 105 3.48 24.84 -2.59
N LEU A 106 2.58 24.51 -1.65
CA LEU A 106 2.94 23.91 -0.37
C LEU A 106 3.62 22.54 -0.55
N LEU A 107 3.01 21.66 -1.33
CA LEU A 107 3.55 20.31 -1.59
C LEU A 107 4.93 20.37 -2.28
N CYS A 108 5.11 21.29 -3.23
CA CYS A 108 6.42 21.55 -3.83
C CYS A 108 7.45 22.02 -2.78
N ASP A 109 7.05 22.89 -1.86
CA ASP A 109 7.95 23.39 -0.80
C ASP A 109 8.36 22.26 0.15
N LEU A 110 7.42 21.39 0.55
CA LEU A 110 7.69 20.22 1.39
C LEU A 110 8.75 19.30 0.79
N VAL A 111 8.54 18.87 -0.46
CA VAL A 111 9.45 17.87 -1.07
C VAL A 111 10.76 18.48 -1.57
N CYS A 112 10.79 19.78 -1.92
CA CYS A 112 11.99 20.43 -2.47
C CYS A 112 12.89 21.06 -1.40
N ASN A 113 12.33 21.57 -0.30
CA ASN A 113 13.01 22.45 0.64
C ASN A 113 12.91 22.04 2.12
N PRO A 114 12.87 20.76 2.48
CA PRO A 114 12.81 20.37 3.90
C PRO A 114 14.06 20.80 4.66
N THR A 115 13.92 21.06 5.96
CA THR A 115 15.03 21.50 6.83
C THR A 115 15.32 20.56 7.98
N ALA A 116 14.41 19.68 8.35
CA ALA A 116 14.53 18.74 9.47
C ALA A 116 15.11 19.40 10.76
N PRO A 117 14.44 20.41 11.37
CA PRO A 117 14.98 21.12 12.51
C PRO A 117 15.20 20.19 13.70
N GLN A 118 16.38 20.23 14.34
CA GLN A 118 16.77 19.27 15.38
C GLN A 118 15.80 19.26 16.57
N ASN A 119 15.32 20.42 17.00
CA ASN A 119 14.36 20.54 18.10
C ASN A 119 12.98 19.95 17.78
N GLU A 120 12.56 19.98 16.52
CA GLU A 120 11.32 19.33 16.08
C GLU A 120 11.52 17.82 15.91
N LEU A 121 12.70 17.42 15.42
CA LEU A 121 13.08 16.03 15.28
C LEU A 121 13.03 15.27 16.60
N GLU A 122 13.59 15.84 17.68
CA GLU A 122 13.57 15.28 19.02
C GLU A 122 12.13 15.08 19.56
N LYS A 123 11.22 15.99 19.23
CA LYS A 123 9.79 15.82 19.59
C LYS A 123 9.14 14.70 18.78
N GLU A 124 9.44 14.63 17.49
CA GLU A 124 8.84 13.59 16.62
C GLU A 124 9.38 12.20 16.92
N GLN A 125 10.60 12.07 17.43
CA GLN A 125 11.09 10.80 17.95
C GLN A 125 10.15 10.23 19.01
N GLU A 126 9.73 11.04 19.98
CA GLU A 126 8.80 10.59 21.01
C GLU A 126 7.42 10.25 20.41
N VAL A 127 6.92 11.04 19.46
CA VAL A 127 5.63 10.77 18.78
C VAL A 127 5.67 9.43 18.03
N VAL A 128 6.73 9.17 17.26
CA VAL A 128 6.87 7.91 16.51
C VAL A 128 7.07 6.72 17.44
N ILE A 129 7.77 6.90 18.58
CA ILE A 129 7.91 5.84 19.59
C ILE A 129 6.55 5.51 20.22
N GLU A 130 5.72 6.51 20.57
CA GLU A 130 4.35 6.29 21.04
C GLU A 130 3.50 5.57 19.98
N GLU A 131 3.71 5.88 18.70
CA GLU A 131 3.05 5.17 17.60
C GLU A 131 3.48 3.70 17.51
N ILE A 132 4.79 3.40 17.63
CA ILE A 132 5.32 2.02 17.69
C ILE A 132 4.68 1.25 18.84
N GLU A 133 4.56 1.85 20.04
CA GLU A 133 3.93 1.23 21.19
C GLU A 133 2.43 0.97 20.94
N SER A 134 1.71 1.94 20.38
CA SER A 134 0.29 1.82 20.02
C SER A 134 0.04 0.67 19.03
N TYR A 135 0.92 0.50 18.05
CA TYR A 135 0.85 -0.64 17.12
C TYR A 135 1.08 -1.98 17.81
N ARG A 136 2.02 -2.03 18.76
CA ARG A 136 2.27 -3.25 19.58
C ARG A 136 1.06 -3.63 20.43
N ASP A 137 0.31 -2.63 20.89
CA ASP A 137 -0.91 -2.82 21.69
C ASP A 137 -2.16 -3.12 20.85
N THR A 138 -2.03 -3.14 19.52
CA THR A 138 -3.11 -3.44 18.58
C THR A 138 -2.83 -4.75 17.81
N PRO A 139 -3.15 -5.92 18.37
CA PRO A 139 -2.80 -7.23 17.79
C PRO A 139 -3.35 -7.47 16.39
N SER A 140 -4.48 -6.84 16.04
CA SER A 140 -5.10 -6.91 14.71
C SER A 140 -4.28 -6.20 13.62
N GLU A 141 -3.44 -5.25 13.98
CA GLU A 141 -2.52 -4.54 13.09
C GLU A 141 -1.14 -5.19 13.13
N LEU A 142 -0.61 -5.41 14.33
CA LEU A 142 0.68 -6.03 14.54
C LEU A 142 0.84 -7.36 13.79
N ILE A 143 -0.22 -8.16 13.68
CA ILE A 143 -0.14 -9.48 13.04
C ILE A 143 0.25 -9.39 11.55
N TYR A 144 -0.09 -8.30 10.86
CA TYR A 144 0.30 -8.10 9.47
C TYR A 144 1.81 -7.86 9.37
N ASP A 145 2.37 -7.01 10.23
CA ASP A 145 3.81 -6.76 10.28
C ASP A 145 4.59 -8.04 10.64
N GLU A 146 4.13 -8.76 11.65
CA GLU A 146 4.71 -10.03 12.09
C GLU A 146 4.66 -11.09 10.99
N PHE A 147 3.58 -11.13 10.21
CA PHE A 147 3.45 -12.02 9.07
C PHE A 147 4.39 -11.61 7.92
N GLU A 148 4.41 -10.32 7.54
CA GLU A 148 5.27 -9.82 6.48
C GLU A 148 6.75 -10.03 6.78
N ASN A 149 7.18 -9.73 8.01
CA ASN A 149 8.57 -9.92 8.45
C ASN A 149 9.01 -11.38 8.30
N ARG A 150 8.16 -12.32 8.69
CA ARG A 150 8.45 -13.75 8.54
C ARG A 150 8.36 -14.23 7.10
N LEU A 151 7.38 -13.71 6.35
CA LEU A 151 7.18 -14.11 4.97
C LEU A 151 8.35 -13.64 4.08
N PHE A 152 8.92 -12.49 4.41
CA PHE A 152 10.01 -11.85 3.68
C PHE A 152 11.33 -11.81 4.47
N ASP A 153 11.54 -12.78 5.38
CA ASP A 153 12.77 -12.85 6.15
C ASP A 153 14.02 -12.82 5.25
N GLY A 154 14.99 -11.98 5.61
CA GLY A 154 16.20 -11.73 4.83
C GLY A 154 15.99 -10.93 3.53
N HIS A 155 14.78 -10.48 3.24
CA HIS A 155 14.47 -9.62 2.10
C HIS A 155 14.17 -8.17 2.56
N PRO A 156 14.47 -7.12 1.77
CA PRO A 156 14.19 -5.74 2.16
C PRO A 156 12.72 -5.41 2.49
N LEU A 157 11.78 -6.25 2.12
CA LEU A 157 10.37 -6.13 2.55
C LEU A 157 10.11 -6.67 3.96
N GLY A 158 11.06 -7.38 4.57
CA GLY A 158 10.88 -8.13 5.81
C GLY A 158 11.26 -7.36 7.07
N HIS A 159 10.94 -6.08 7.18
CA HIS A 159 11.08 -5.30 8.42
C HIS A 159 9.94 -4.28 8.54
N ASN A 160 9.69 -3.83 9.77
CA ASN A 160 8.59 -2.92 10.06
C ASN A 160 8.81 -1.54 9.44
N ILE A 161 7.73 -0.92 8.96
CA ILE A 161 7.76 0.43 8.37
C ILE A 161 8.15 1.47 9.42
N LEU A 162 7.71 1.30 10.66
CA LEU A 162 7.97 2.22 11.78
C LEU A 162 9.41 2.10 12.33
N GLY A 163 10.14 1.02 11.99
CA GLY A 163 11.43 0.73 12.60
C GLY A 163 11.32 0.23 14.04
N SER A 164 12.21 0.70 14.90
CA SER A 164 12.26 0.39 16.33
C SER A 164 12.58 1.65 17.14
N GLU A 165 12.31 1.63 18.46
CA GLU A 165 12.69 2.70 19.36
C GLU A 165 14.18 3.07 19.23
N ASP A 166 15.07 2.05 19.18
CA ASP A 166 16.52 2.26 19.08
C ASP A 166 16.90 2.96 17.77
N THR A 167 16.30 2.56 16.62
CA THR A 167 16.60 3.18 15.34
C THR A 167 16.07 4.60 15.28
N VAL A 168 14.81 4.83 15.71
CA VAL A 168 14.19 6.15 15.73
C VAL A 168 14.98 7.14 16.59
N ARG A 169 15.43 6.72 17.80
CA ARG A 169 16.27 7.57 18.67
C ARG A 169 17.64 7.90 18.08
N SER A 170 18.11 7.10 17.12
CA SER A 170 19.41 7.32 16.48
C SER A 170 19.38 8.33 15.33
N PHE A 171 18.19 8.74 14.87
CA PHE A 171 18.05 9.64 13.74
C PHE A 171 18.42 11.09 14.14
N ASP A 172 19.12 11.78 13.25
CA ASP A 172 19.46 13.19 13.37
C ASP A 172 19.13 13.94 12.06
N SER A 173 19.16 15.26 12.12
CA SER A 173 18.86 16.11 10.96
C SER A 173 19.72 15.77 9.74
N LYS A 174 20.99 15.43 9.96
CA LYS A 174 21.92 15.12 8.87
C LYS A 174 21.51 13.83 8.17
N ARG A 175 21.24 12.74 8.92
CA ARG A 175 20.79 11.46 8.37
C ARG A 175 19.48 11.60 7.60
N CYS A 176 18.51 12.34 8.14
CA CYS A 176 17.26 12.60 7.47
C CYS A 176 17.46 13.32 6.14
N LEU A 177 18.27 14.40 6.12
CA LEU A 177 18.53 15.16 4.91
C LEU A 177 19.35 14.36 3.89
N ASP A 178 20.35 13.59 4.33
CA ASP A 178 21.14 12.71 3.45
C ASP A 178 20.23 11.64 2.77
N PHE A 179 19.26 11.07 3.51
CA PHE A 179 18.30 10.14 2.97
C PHE A 179 17.33 10.80 1.97
N ILE A 180 16.82 12.00 2.30
CA ILE A 180 15.99 12.78 1.39
C ILE A 180 16.77 13.13 0.11
N ASP A 181 18.02 13.59 0.23
CA ASP A 181 18.82 13.98 -0.93
C ASP A 181 19.13 12.82 -1.86
N SER A 182 19.23 11.62 -1.33
CA SER A 182 19.48 10.40 -2.11
C SER A 182 18.23 9.80 -2.75
N HIS A 183 17.04 9.97 -2.13
CA HIS A 183 15.82 9.27 -2.55
C HIS A 183 14.75 10.18 -3.18
N TYR A 184 14.70 11.46 -2.81
CA TYR A 184 13.66 12.40 -3.27
C TYR A 184 14.09 13.15 -4.53
N THR A 185 14.56 12.42 -5.54
CA THR A 185 14.96 12.97 -6.84
C THR A 185 13.78 13.04 -7.80
N PRO A 186 13.74 14.02 -8.74
CA PRO A 186 12.61 14.19 -9.66
C PRO A 186 12.22 12.92 -10.43
N ASP A 187 13.18 12.14 -10.89
CA ASP A 187 12.96 10.91 -11.66
C ASP A 187 12.37 9.75 -10.83
N ARG A 188 12.43 9.86 -9.48
CA ARG A 188 11.77 8.95 -8.53
C ARG A 188 10.39 9.46 -8.10
N MET A 189 9.88 10.55 -8.65
CA MET A 189 8.62 11.16 -8.24
C MET A 189 7.57 11.11 -9.34
N VAL A 190 6.31 11.04 -8.88
CA VAL A 190 5.12 11.33 -9.68
C VAL A 190 4.34 12.42 -8.97
N PHE A 191 4.12 13.55 -9.65
CA PHE A 191 3.09 14.49 -9.24
C PHE A 191 1.75 14.03 -9.83
N PHE A 192 0.74 13.93 -8.99
CA PHE A 192 -0.60 13.58 -9.41
C PHE A 192 -1.60 14.67 -9.06
N SER A 193 -2.63 14.81 -9.86
CA SER A 193 -3.78 15.66 -9.52
C SER A 193 -5.09 15.12 -10.08
N TYR A 194 -6.16 15.41 -9.37
CA TYR A 194 -7.54 15.11 -9.73
C TYR A 194 -8.41 16.34 -9.43
N GLY A 195 -9.26 16.75 -10.34
CA GLY A 195 -10.20 17.86 -10.12
C GLY A 195 -10.46 18.69 -11.36
N LYS A 196 -11.09 19.86 -11.18
CA LYS A 196 -11.47 20.78 -12.26
C LYS A 196 -10.33 21.61 -12.83
N THR A 197 -9.15 21.55 -12.23
CA THR A 197 -8.01 22.35 -12.69
C THR A 197 -7.61 21.91 -14.10
N PRO A 198 -7.52 22.80 -15.09
CA PRO A 198 -7.05 22.44 -16.41
C PRO A 198 -5.58 21.98 -16.39
N PHE A 199 -5.22 20.99 -17.20
CA PHE A 199 -3.88 20.40 -17.20
C PHE A 199 -2.75 21.40 -17.48
N ASN A 200 -2.97 22.35 -18.38
CA ASN A 200 -2.01 23.43 -18.61
C ASN A 200 -1.75 24.27 -17.35
N LYS A 201 -2.75 24.49 -16.50
CA LYS A 201 -2.57 25.16 -15.21
C LYS A 201 -1.76 24.29 -14.25
N VAL A 202 -1.98 22.97 -14.26
CA VAL A 202 -1.17 22.02 -13.47
C VAL A 202 0.30 22.10 -13.87
N ILE A 203 0.61 22.04 -15.18
CA ILE A 203 1.98 22.14 -15.70
C ILE A 203 2.63 23.47 -15.31
N ASN A 204 1.95 24.58 -15.53
CA ASN A 204 2.47 25.91 -15.23
C ASN A 204 2.74 26.08 -13.72
N SER A 205 1.91 25.49 -12.85
CA SER A 205 2.12 25.53 -11.40
C SER A 205 3.35 24.72 -11.00
N ILE A 206 3.51 23.53 -11.57
CA ILE A 206 4.72 22.71 -11.32
C ILE A 206 5.98 23.42 -11.84
N ASP A 207 5.95 23.97 -13.03
CA ASP A 207 7.08 24.74 -13.58
C ASP A 207 7.45 25.92 -12.68
N ARG A 208 6.46 26.57 -12.10
CA ARG A 208 6.65 27.72 -11.22
C ARG A 208 7.15 27.35 -9.83
N PHE A 209 6.74 26.23 -9.25
CA PHE A 209 6.95 25.93 -7.83
C PHE A 209 7.93 24.78 -7.58
N PHE A 210 8.06 23.83 -8.50
CA PHE A 210 8.92 22.68 -8.32
C PHE A 210 10.36 22.95 -8.73
N HIS A 211 11.21 23.33 -7.76
CA HIS A 211 12.62 23.61 -7.94
C HIS A 211 13.50 22.57 -7.25
N ASN A 212 13.30 21.31 -7.57
CA ASN A 212 14.11 20.21 -7.04
C ASN A 212 15.36 20.02 -7.92
N ASN A 213 16.51 20.44 -7.38
CA ASN A 213 17.82 20.34 -8.06
C ASN A 213 18.61 19.09 -7.62
N ARG A 214 18.00 18.16 -6.87
CA ARG A 214 18.66 16.92 -6.49
C ARG A 214 18.94 16.10 -7.74
N ALA A 215 20.22 15.80 -7.94
CA ALA A 215 20.65 14.94 -9.04
C ALA A 215 20.46 13.47 -8.62
N ASN A 216 20.08 12.65 -9.57
CA ASN A 216 20.15 11.19 -9.39
C ASN A 216 21.63 10.80 -9.20
N LEU A 217 22.04 10.58 -7.95
CA LEU A 217 23.41 10.21 -7.59
C LEU A 217 23.75 8.75 -7.96
N GLY A 218 22.94 8.11 -8.80
CA GLY A 218 23.13 6.71 -9.16
C GLY A 218 22.78 5.75 -8.01
N VAL A 219 22.05 6.25 -7.00
CA VAL A 219 21.42 5.38 -6.00
C VAL A 219 20.52 4.42 -6.77
N ASN A 220 20.96 3.17 -6.82
CA ASN A 220 20.40 2.14 -7.66
C ASN A 220 18.87 2.14 -7.55
N ARG A 221 18.20 2.26 -8.69
CA ARG A 221 16.81 1.79 -8.79
C ARG A 221 16.78 0.42 -8.13
N ARG A 222 15.81 0.18 -7.26
CA ARG A 222 15.69 -1.06 -6.48
C ARG A 222 16.26 -2.24 -7.23
N LYS A 223 17.34 -2.82 -6.71
CA LYS A 223 17.84 -4.09 -7.21
C LYS A 223 16.70 -5.07 -7.01
N LYS A 224 16.29 -5.75 -8.10
CA LYS A 224 15.42 -6.91 -7.93
C LYS A 224 16.15 -7.87 -7.01
N CYS A 225 15.63 -8.03 -5.82
CA CYS A 225 16.15 -9.03 -4.89
C CYS A 225 15.50 -10.34 -5.31
N GLU A 226 16.27 -11.29 -5.82
CA GLU A 226 15.75 -12.63 -6.05
C GLU A 226 15.38 -13.21 -4.69
N LEU A 227 14.09 -13.26 -4.43
CA LEU A 227 13.58 -14.05 -3.32
C LEU A 227 14.04 -15.48 -3.56
N SER A 228 14.74 -16.08 -2.59
CA SER A 228 14.97 -17.50 -2.61
C SER A 228 13.65 -18.20 -2.92
N THR A 229 13.60 -18.88 -4.06
CA THR A 229 12.45 -19.69 -4.46
C THR A 229 12.35 -20.95 -3.62
N ASP A 230 13.31 -21.17 -2.73
CA ASP A 230 13.35 -22.32 -1.86
C ASP A 230 12.38 -22.17 -0.69
N LEU A 231 11.08 -22.29 -1.01
CA LEU A 231 10.01 -22.46 -0.04
C LEU A 231 10.05 -23.87 0.59
N SER A 232 11.00 -24.73 0.17
CA SER A 232 11.09 -26.13 0.60
C SER A 232 11.46 -26.31 2.08
N THR A 233 11.94 -25.25 2.75
CA THR A 233 12.16 -25.25 4.20
C THR A 233 10.93 -24.91 5.01
N MET A 234 9.81 -24.57 4.38
CA MET A 234 8.55 -24.28 5.09
C MET A 234 7.90 -25.63 5.46
N VAL A 235 8.13 -26.03 6.69
CA VAL A 235 7.35 -27.08 7.38
C VAL A 235 5.87 -26.68 7.30
N ASP A 236 4.96 -27.68 7.18
CA ASP A 236 3.51 -27.52 7.21
C ASP A 236 3.04 -26.64 8.40
N ASN A 237 3.07 -25.32 8.17
CA ASN A 237 2.79 -24.33 9.20
C ASN A 237 1.30 -24.19 9.52
N LEU A 238 0.41 -24.81 8.74
CA LEU A 238 -1.01 -24.85 9.07
C LEU A 238 -1.29 -25.78 10.26
N HIS A 239 -0.55 -26.89 10.35
CA HIS A 239 -0.68 -27.82 11.48
C HIS A 239 0.12 -27.34 12.71
N ASN A 240 1.16 -26.55 12.51
CA ASN A 240 2.01 -25.98 13.54
C ASN A 240 2.18 -24.46 13.31
N PRO A 241 1.13 -23.64 13.59
CA PRO A 241 1.23 -22.19 13.40
C PRO A 241 2.31 -21.57 14.30
N GLU A 242 2.94 -20.51 13.81
CA GLU A 242 3.87 -19.71 14.60
C GLU A 242 3.09 -18.90 15.63
N LEU A 243 3.35 -19.14 16.92
CA LEU A 243 2.61 -18.53 18.03
C LEU A 243 3.38 -17.35 18.60
N ILE A 244 2.67 -16.24 18.80
CA ILE A 244 3.14 -15.05 19.50
C ILE A 244 2.22 -14.86 20.72
N ASN A 245 2.77 -14.92 21.92
CA ASN A 245 2.00 -14.76 23.16
C ASN A 245 2.05 -13.31 23.61
N GLN A 246 0.91 -12.62 23.56
CA GLN A 246 0.74 -11.23 24.02
C GLN A 246 -0.37 -11.09 25.07
N GLY A 247 -1.04 -12.18 25.45
CA GLY A 247 -2.14 -12.14 26.43
C GLY A 247 -3.38 -11.41 25.93
N THR A 248 -3.70 -11.55 24.65
CA THR A 248 -4.87 -10.91 24.01
C THR A 248 -6.18 -11.59 24.42
N HIS A 249 -7.31 -10.89 24.31
CA HIS A 249 -8.64 -11.48 24.58
C HIS A 249 -9.11 -12.43 23.48
N GLN A 250 -8.60 -12.30 22.28
CA GLN A 250 -8.93 -13.12 21.09
C GLN A 250 -7.65 -13.58 20.41
N SER A 251 -7.72 -14.70 19.69
CA SER A 251 -6.67 -15.08 18.77
C SER A 251 -6.82 -14.30 17.47
N HIS A 252 -5.77 -13.61 17.06
CA HIS A 252 -5.62 -13.04 15.74
C HIS A 252 -4.83 -14.01 14.89
N VAL A 253 -5.34 -14.35 13.71
CA VAL A 253 -4.75 -15.35 12.85
C VAL A 253 -4.58 -14.78 11.45
N ILE A 254 -3.40 -14.99 10.88
CA ILE A 254 -3.13 -14.70 9.48
C ILE A 254 -2.57 -15.94 8.80
N ILE A 255 -3.15 -16.31 7.65
CA ILE A 255 -2.71 -17.41 6.80
C ILE A 255 -2.42 -16.82 5.43
N GLY A 256 -1.27 -17.10 4.87
CA GLY A 256 -0.96 -16.58 3.54
C GLY A 256 0.32 -17.14 2.96
N THR A 257 0.67 -16.62 1.79
CA THR A 257 1.83 -17.06 1.01
C THR A 257 2.33 -15.96 0.09
N ARG A 258 3.56 -16.11 -0.39
CA ARG A 258 4.11 -15.27 -1.46
C ARG A 258 3.34 -15.50 -2.76
N THR A 259 3.16 -14.40 -3.51
CA THR A 259 2.46 -14.43 -4.79
C THR A 259 3.20 -13.59 -5.84
N TYR A 260 2.47 -13.10 -6.81
CA TYR A 260 3.01 -12.44 -7.99
C TYR A 260 3.34 -10.96 -7.74
N GLN A 261 4.38 -10.51 -8.40
CA GLN A 261 4.75 -9.10 -8.49
C GLN A 261 3.66 -8.27 -9.21
N ILE A 262 3.75 -6.95 -9.04
CA ILE A 262 2.88 -6.01 -9.77
C ILE A 262 3.05 -6.19 -11.29
N GLY A 263 1.94 -6.10 -12.03
CA GLY A 263 1.92 -6.27 -13.48
C GLY A 263 2.00 -7.72 -13.97
N SER A 264 2.00 -8.72 -13.09
CA SER A 264 1.94 -10.13 -13.49
C SER A 264 0.65 -10.44 -14.27
N PRO A 265 0.71 -11.24 -15.34
CA PRO A 265 -0.47 -11.67 -16.09
C PRO A 265 -1.44 -12.53 -15.24
N LYS A 266 -0.97 -13.13 -14.14
CA LYS A 266 -1.77 -13.93 -13.22
C LYS A 266 -2.50 -13.09 -12.16
N SER A 267 -2.21 -11.77 -12.03
CA SER A 267 -2.79 -10.91 -11.00
C SER A 267 -4.31 -10.81 -11.09
N ALA A 268 -4.90 -10.81 -12.30
CA ALA A 268 -6.36 -10.77 -12.46
C ALA A 268 -7.04 -12.05 -11.96
N ALA A 269 -6.45 -13.21 -12.23
CA ALA A 269 -6.95 -14.49 -11.73
C ALA A 269 -6.82 -14.57 -10.19
N LEU A 270 -5.71 -14.10 -9.63
CA LEU A 270 -5.52 -14.04 -8.19
C LEU A 270 -6.52 -13.07 -7.52
N ALA A 271 -6.81 -11.92 -8.13
CA ALA A 271 -7.79 -10.97 -7.61
C ALA A 271 -9.20 -11.57 -7.58
N ILE A 272 -9.63 -12.28 -8.65
CA ILE A 272 -10.91 -12.99 -8.67
C ILE A 272 -10.95 -14.08 -7.59
N LEU A 273 -9.89 -14.86 -7.47
CA LEU A 273 -9.76 -15.95 -6.50
C LEU A 273 -9.86 -15.42 -5.07
N ASN A 274 -9.11 -14.35 -4.75
CA ASN A 274 -9.14 -13.71 -3.43
C ASN A 274 -10.54 -13.14 -3.12
N ASN A 275 -11.18 -12.48 -4.09
CA ASN A 275 -12.52 -11.94 -3.92
C ASN A 275 -13.58 -13.02 -3.63
N ILE A 276 -13.48 -14.18 -4.28
CA ILE A 276 -14.35 -15.33 -4.02
C ILE A 276 -14.14 -15.87 -2.60
N LEU A 277 -12.89 -15.92 -2.14
CA LEU A 277 -12.54 -16.50 -0.84
C LEU A 277 -12.87 -15.57 0.32
N GLY A 278 -12.28 -14.40 0.35
CA GLY A 278 -12.30 -13.47 1.47
C GLY A 278 -12.58 -12.02 1.07
N GLY A 279 -13.19 -11.78 -0.10
CA GLY A 279 -13.60 -10.43 -0.50
C GLY A 279 -14.62 -9.82 0.46
N PRO A 280 -14.87 -8.49 0.34
CA PRO A 280 -15.63 -7.71 1.33
C PRO A 280 -17.12 -8.09 1.43
N GLY A 281 -17.62 -8.88 0.49
CA GLY A 281 -19.01 -9.31 0.49
C GLY A 281 -19.28 -10.46 1.46
N MET A 282 -20.43 -10.42 2.16
CA MET A 282 -20.89 -11.50 3.04
C MET A 282 -21.07 -12.83 2.31
N ASN A 283 -21.16 -12.81 0.99
CA ASN A 283 -21.27 -13.99 0.14
C ASN A 283 -19.92 -14.65 -0.18
N SER A 284 -18.80 -14.07 0.24
CA SER A 284 -17.49 -14.73 0.10
C SER A 284 -17.46 -16.06 0.87
N LYS A 285 -16.66 -17.02 0.39
CA LYS A 285 -16.67 -18.38 0.92
C LYS A 285 -16.29 -18.43 2.41
N LEU A 286 -15.31 -17.66 2.83
CA LEU A 286 -14.85 -17.63 4.21
C LEU A 286 -15.84 -16.92 5.12
N ASN A 287 -16.37 -15.76 4.73
CA ASN A 287 -17.43 -15.07 5.48
C ASN A 287 -18.63 -16.03 5.70
N ARG A 288 -19.09 -16.67 4.64
CA ARG A 288 -20.20 -17.62 4.73
C ARG A 288 -19.89 -18.79 5.64
N GLU A 289 -18.67 -19.33 5.58
CA GLU A 289 -18.33 -20.59 6.28
C GLU A 289 -18.00 -20.36 7.76
N LEU A 290 -17.23 -19.30 8.09
CA LEU A 290 -16.79 -19.05 9.46
C LEU A 290 -17.77 -18.17 10.21
N ARG A 291 -18.27 -17.11 9.58
CA ARG A 291 -19.12 -16.10 10.21
C ARG A 291 -20.59 -16.47 10.14
N GLU A 292 -21.17 -16.53 8.93
CA GLU A 292 -22.63 -16.66 8.76
C GLU A 292 -23.18 -18.00 9.24
N LYS A 293 -22.49 -19.10 8.90
CA LYS A 293 -22.97 -20.44 9.27
C LYS A 293 -22.63 -20.85 10.71
N ARG A 294 -21.54 -20.36 11.26
CA ARG A 294 -20.99 -20.88 12.52
C ARG A 294 -20.77 -19.85 13.61
N GLY A 295 -20.73 -18.56 13.26
CA GLY A 295 -20.51 -17.49 14.23
C GLY A 295 -19.14 -17.56 14.93
N LEU A 296 -18.11 -18.14 14.28
CA LEU A 296 -16.78 -18.34 14.91
C LEU A 296 -15.90 -17.11 14.84
N VAL A 297 -16.18 -16.18 13.92
CA VAL A 297 -15.40 -14.96 13.70
C VAL A 297 -16.34 -13.78 13.49
N TYR A 298 -15.92 -12.59 13.93
CA TYR A 298 -16.62 -11.35 13.60
C TYR A 298 -16.20 -10.83 12.22
N THR A 299 -14.91 -10.89 11.92
CA THR A 299 -14.33 -10.45 10.64
C THR A 299 -13.46 -11.55 10.06
N VAL A 300 -13.55 -11.76 8.76
CA VAL A 300 -12.60 -12.54 7.97
C VAL A 300 -12.42 -11.86 6.63
N GLU A 301 -11.18 -11.63 6.24
CA GLU A 301 -10.85 -10.90 5.03
C GLU A 301 -9.64 -11.51 4.31
N GLY A 302 -9.67 -11.42 2.99
CA GLY A 302 -8.58 -11.82 2.13
C GLY A 302 -7.94 -10.61 1.48
N ASN A 303 -6.63 -10.43 1.67
CA ASN A 303 -5.86 -9.32 1.17
C ASN A 303 -4.81 -9.76 0.15
N ILE A 304 -4.47 -8.88 -0.80
CA ILE A 304 -3.38 -9.05 -1.75
C ILE A 304 -2.50 -7.81 -1.69
N SER A 305 -1.22 -8.00 -1.48
CA SER A 305 -0.21 -6.95 -1.62
C SER A 305 0.73 -7.30 -2.77
N ASN A 306 0.94 -6.35 -3.69
CA ASN A 306 1.83 -6.52 -4.82
C ASN A 306 2.94 -5.47 -4.75
N PHE A 307 4.18 -5.92 -4.83
CA PHE A 307 5.40 -5.13 -4.85
C PHE A 307 6.07 -5.21 -6.23
N THR A 308 7.14 -4.47 -6.41
CA THR A 308 7.85 -4.37 -7.71
C THR A 308 8.37 -5.71 -8.22
N ASP A 309 8.77 -6.62 -7.33
CA ASP A 309 9.37 -7.92 -7.66
C ASP A 309 8.80 -9.08 -6.85
N ALA A 310 7.84 -8.82 -5.98
CA ALA A 310 7.20 -9.79 -5.10
C ALA A 310 5.72 -9.47 -4.90
N GLY A 311 5.03 -10.34 -4.18
CA GLY A 311 3.69 -10.10 -3.65
C GLY A 311 3.35 -11.14 -2.61
N TYR A 312 2.25 -10.93 -1.92
CA TYR A 312 1.65 -11.94 -1.06
C TYR A 312 0.12 -11.88 -1.09
N GLN A 313 -0.49 -12.96 -0.73
CA GLN A 313 -1.91 -13.05 -0.43
C GLN A 313 -2.04 -13.54 1.02
N SER A 314 -2.96 -12.95 1.76
CA SER A 314 -3.25 -13.34 3.13
C SER A 314 -4.74 -13.44 3.41
N ILE A 315 -5.09 -14.23 4.41
CA ILE A 315 -6.40 -14.34 5.01
C ILE A 315 -6.24 -14.04 6.49
N TYR A 316 -6.91 -13.01 6.96
CA TYR A 316 -6.92 -12.62 8.37
C TYR A 316 -8.29 -12.91 8.98
N PHE A 317 -8.31 -13.33 10.23
CA PHE A 317 -9.51 -13.39 11.07
C PHE A 317 -9.17 -13.29 12.56
N GLY A 318 -10.14 -12.76 13.35
CA GLY A 318 -10.13 -12.80 14.80
C GLY A 318 -11.17 -13.80 15.31
N SER A 319 -10.81 -14.64 16.29
CA SER A 319 -11.70 -15.64 16.89
C SER A 319 -11.40 -15.84 18.37
N ASP A 320 -12.31 -16.49 19.08
CA ASP A 320 -12.02 -16.97 20.43
C ASP A 320 -10.86 -17.97 20.41
N HIS A 321 -10.06 -18.02 21.47
CA HIS A 321 -8.87 -18.89 21.55
C HIS A 321 -9.16 -20.36 21.29
N HIS A 322 -10.30 -20.86 21.80
CA HIS A 322 -10.70 -22.25 21.63
C HIS A 322 -11.19 -22.60 20.20
N ASP A 323 -11.59 -21.59 19.41
CA ASP A 323 -12.08 -21.78 18.05
C ASP A 323 -11.01 -21.54 16.98
N ALA A 324 -9.88 -20.90 17.33
CA ALA A 324 -8.83 -20.52 16.37
C ALA A 324 -8.36 -21.70 15.51
N ARG A 325 -8.07 -22.84 16.13
CA ARG A 325 -7.66 -24.06 15.41
C ARG A 325 -8.71 -24.51 14.41
N ARG A 326 -9.99 -24.56 14.83
CA ARG A 326 -11.10 -24.94 13.97
C ARG A 326 -11.27 -23.99 12.79
N CYS A 327 -11.06 -22.68 13.00
CA CYS A 327 -11.12 -21.69 11.94
C CYS A 327 -9.98 -21.91 10.93
N ILE A 328 -8.76 -22.20 11.36
CA ILE A 328 -7.62 -22.54 10.49
C ILE A 328 -7.97 -23.75 9.60
N ASP A 329 -8.49 -24.84 10.19
CA ASP A 329 -8.87 -26.06 9.47
C ASP A 329 -10.00 -25.82 8.44
N LEU A 330 -10.95 -24.93 8.78
CA LEU A 330 -12.02 -24.53 7.86
C LEU A 330 -11.47 -23.66 6.71
N CYS A 331 -10.57 -22.72 6.99
CA CYS A 331 -9.88 -21.97 5.95
C CYS A 331 -9.14 -22.91 4.99
N HIS A 332 -8.32 -23.81 5.52
CA HIS A 332 -7.61 -24.79 4.71
C HIS A 332 -8.55 -25.61 3.81
N THR A 333 -9.70 -26.04 4.36
CA THR A 333 -10.70 -26.76 3.60
C THR A 333 -11.26 -25.93 2.43
N GLN A 334 -11.49 -24.62 2.63
CA GLN A 334 -11.97 -23.76 1.54
C GLN A 334 -10.89 -23.49 0.50
N LEU A 335 -9.64 -23.27 0.92
CA LEU A 335 -8.49 -23.10 0.02
C LEU A 335 -8.32 -24.34 -0.86
N ARG A 336 -8.31 -25.51 -0.25
CA ARG A 336 -8.20 -26.80 -0.95
C ARG A 336 -9.29 -26.98 -2.02
N ARG A 337 -10.53 -26.64 -1.71
CA ARG A 337 -11.64 -26.71 -2.66
C ARG A 337 -11.44 -25.83 -3.90
N MET A 338 -10.68 -24.76 -3.81
CA MET A 338 -10.44 -23.87 -4.94
C MET A 338 -9.53 -24.49 -5.99
N TYR A 339 -8.58 -25.35 -5.61
CA TYR A 339 -7.72 -26.05 -6.55
C TYR A 339 -8.18 -27.50 -6.86
N ASP A 340 -8.88 -28.17 -5.94
CA ASP A 340 -9.40 -29.52 -6.18
C ASP A 340 -10.61 -29.53 -7.14
N THR A 341 -11.37 -28.44 -7.19
CA THR A 341 -12.63 -28.38 -7.94
C THR A 341 -12.66 -27.18 -8.88
N LYS A 342 -12.62 -27.46 -10.17
CA LYS A 342 -12.77 -26.43 -11.21
C LYS A 342 -14.15 -25.76 -11.12
N MET A 343 -14.17 -24.45 -11.13
CA MET A 343 -15.42 -23.70 -11.12
C MET A 343 -16.12 -23.77 -12.48
N SER A 344 -17.45 -23.80 -12.45
CA SER A 344 -18.27 -23.76 -13.65
C SER A 344 -18.19 -22.38 -14.32
N GLN A 345 -18.48 -22.33 -15.64
CA GLN A 345 -18.52 -21.07 -16.39
C GLN A 345 -19.49 -20.05 -15.77
N ARG A 346 -20.62 -20.49 -15.25
CA ARG A 346 -21.60 -19.61 -14.57
C ARG A 346 -21.02 -18.99 -13.29
N GLN A 347 -20.27 -19.76 -12.51
CA GLN A 347 -19.62 -19.26 -11.29
C GLN A 347 -18.54 -18.23 -11.64
N LEU A 348 -17.74 -18.49 -12.68
CA LEU A 348 -16.73 -17.56 -13.15
C LEU A 348 -17.34 -16.22 -13.60
N ILE A 349 -18.36 -16.25 -14.47
CA ILE A 349 -19.05 -15.05 -14.94
C ILE A 349 -19.62 -14.23 -13.77
N ASN A 350 -20.20 -14.89 -12.77
CA ASN A 350 -20.72 -14.20 -11.59
C ASN A 350 -19.59 -13.54 -10.76
N ALA A 351 -18.47 -14.22 -10.59
CA ALA A 351 -17.32 -13.71 -9.85
C ALA A 351 -16.67 -12.51 -10.57
N GLN A 352 -16.49 -12.61 -11.89
CA GLN A 352 -16.03 -11.50 -12.74
C GLN A 352 -16.95 -10.29 -12.63
N LYS A 353 -18.26 -10.49 -12.75
CA LYS A 353 -19.27 -9.44 -12.62
C LYS A 353 -19.23 -8.78 -11.24
N GLN A 354 -19.10 -9.56 -10.18
CA GLN A 354 -19.02 -9.06 -8.80
C GLN A 354 -17.77 -8.18 -8.61
N LEU A 355 -16.59 -8.69 -9.01
CA LEU A 355 -15.33 -7.93 -8.86
C LEU A 355 -15.35 -6.63 -9.67
N LYS A 356 -15.83 -6.65 -10.92
CA LYS A 356 -15.97 -5.45 -11.74
C LYS A 356 -16.92 -4.43 -11.11
N GLY A 357 -18.05 -4.87 -10.54
CA GLY A 357 -18.98 -4.01 -9.81
C GLY A 357 -18.33 -3.35 -8.58
N GLN A 358 -17.58 -4.12 -7.80
CA GLN A 358 -16.86 -3.60 -6.64
C GLN A 358 -15.77 -2.58 -7.04
N LEU A 359 -15.01 -2.86 -8.09
CA LEU A 359 -14.03 -1.90 -8.64
C LEU A 359 -14.71 -0.62 -9.12
N GLY A 360 -15.85 -0.74 -9.82
CA GLY A 360 -16.63 0.43 -10.25
C GLY A 360 -17.11 1.28 -9.07
N VAL A 361 -17.60 0.65 -7.99
CA VAL A 361 -18.02 1.36 -6.77
C VAL A 361 -16.82 2.01 -6.07
N ALA A 362 -15.66 1.33 -6.03
CA ALA A 362 -14.45 1.86 -5.41
C ALA A 362 -13.93 3.13 -6.11
N THR A 363 -14.15 3.28 -7.43
CA THR A 363 -13.77 4.51 -8.15
C THR A 363 -14.59 5.75 -7.75
N ALA A 364 -15.68 5.60 -6.99
CA ALA A 364 -16.42 6.73 -6.43
C ALA A 364 -15.66 7.43 -5.29
N ASN A 365 -14.70 6.76 -4.66
CA ASN A 365 -13.75 7.41 -3.77
C ASN A 365 -12.69 8.13 -4.60
N LEU A 366 -12.80 9.46 -4.66
CA LEU A 366 -11.96 10.29 -5.54
C LEU A 366 -10.52 10.39 -5.04
N GLU A 367 -10.32 10.38 -3.73
CA GLU A 367 -9.00 10.38 -3.09
C GLU A 367 -8.22 9.11 -3.47
N ASN A 368 -8.81 7.94 -3.22
CA ASN A 368 -8.20 6.67 -3.60
C ASN A 368 -7.95 6.58 -5.11
N SER A 369 -8.86 7.16 -5.92
CA SER A 369 -8.68 7.21 -7.38
C SER A 369 -7.50 8.10 -7.77
N ALA A 370 -7.29 9.24 -7.11
CA ALA A 370 -6.16 10.13 -7.35
C ALA A 370 -4.82 9.46 -6.96
N ILE A 371 -4.76 8.82 -5.79
CA ILE A 371 -3.60 8.08 -5.33
C ILE A 371 -3.27 6.90 -6.28
N ALA A 372 -4.30 6.18 -6.75
CA ALA A 372 -4.12 5.07 -7.70
C ALA A 372 -3.53 5.52 -9.05
N LEU A 373 -3.82 6.75 -9.52
CA LEU A 373 -3.19 7.31 -10.72
C LEU A 373 -1.67 7.38 -10.55
N ALA A 374 -1.22 7.95 -9.41
CA ALA A 374 0.20 8.05 -9.09
C ALA A 374 0.86 6.67 -8.99
N LYS A 375 0.24 5.75 -8.25
CA LYS A 375 0.78 4.40 -8.03
C LYS A 375 0.92 3.63 -9.35
N ASN A 376 -0.08 3.67 -10.21
CA ASN A 376 -0.02 3.03 -11.52
C ASN A 376 1.07 3.65 -12.40
N LYS A 377 1.17 4.99 -12.44
CA LYS A 377 2.22 5.66 -13.20
C LYS A 377 3.61 5.35 -12.66
N LEU A 378 3.76 5.31 -11.34
CA LEU A 378 5.03 5.00 -10.68
C LEU A 378 5.48 3.57 -10.96
N ARG A 379 4.58 2.59 -10.81
CA ARG A 379 4.88 1.15 -10.83
C ARG A 379 4.80 0.53 -12.21
N LEU A 380 3.85 0.93 -13.02
CA LEU A 380 3.58 0.34 -14.35
C LEU A 380 4.05 1.24 -15.50
N GLY A 381 4.47 2.47 -15.21
CA GLY A 381 4.84 3.47 -16.22
C GLY A 381 3.64 4.02 -17.01
N LYS A 382 2.45 3.48 -16.81
CA LYS A 382 1.20 3.87 -17.46
C LYS A 382 0.06 3.90 -16.45
N VAL A 383 -0.98 4.66 -16.74
CA VAL A 383 -2.23 4.59 -15.98
C VAL A 383 -3.23 3.74 -16.76
N GLU A 384 -3.78 2.75 -16.09
CA GLU A 384 -4.78 1.85 -16.65
C GLU A 384 -6.18 2.34 -16.30
N SER A 385 -7.08 2.36 -17.27
CA SER A 385 -8.48 2.72 -17.06
C SER A 385 -9.24 1.58 -16.36
N LEU A 386 -10.38 1.91 -15.73
CA LEU A 386 -11.28 0.90 -15.19
C LEU A 386 -11.76 -0.07 -16.29
N GLU A 387 -11.96 0.44 -17.51
CA GLU A 387 -12.42 -0.35 -18.64
C GLU A 387 -11.36 -1.39 -19.06
N GLU A 388 -10.09 -0.99 -19.16
CA GLU A 388 -8.97 -1.90 -19.46
C GLU A 388 -8.81 -2.95 -18.36
N THR A 389 -8.93 -2.56 -17.08
CA THR A 389 -8.93 -3.49 -15.96
C THR A 389 -10.09 -4.48 -16.05
N CYS A 390 -11.31 -4.02 -16.36
CA CYS A 390 -12.48 -4.87 -16.55
C CYS A 390 -12.30 -5.84 -17.73
N GLN A 391 -11.74 -5.40 -18.85
CA GLN A 391 -11.45 -6.25 -19.99
C GLN A 391 -10.47 -7.37 -19.61
N ARG A 392 -9.40 -7.04 -18.85
CA ARG A 392 -8.45 -8.04 -18.36
C ARG A 392 -9.10 -9.07 -17.44
N ILE A 393 -10.03 -8.64 -16.56
CA ILE A 393 -10.81 -9.55 -15.72
C ILE A 393 -11.67 -10.49 -16.59
N ASP A 394 -12.28 -9.99 -17.65
CA ASP A 394 -13.14 -10.79 -18.55
C ASP A 394 -12.37 -11.84 -19.34
N THR A 395 -11.06 -11.69 -19.55
CA THR A 395 -10.22 -12.69 -20.24
C THR A 395 -9.83 -13.89 -19.36
N VAL A 396 -10.02 -13.79 -18.04
CA VAL A 396 -9.65 -14.87 -17.11
C VAL A 396 -10.54 -16.09 -17.28
N THR A 397 -9.93 -17.27 -17.34
CA THR A 397 -10.62 -18.56 -17.48
C THR A 397 -10.69 -19.33 -16.17
N SER A 398 -11.59 -20.31 -16.09
CA SER A 398 -11.69 -21.21 -14.93
C SER A 398 -10.42 -22.05 -14.73
N ASP A 399 -9.70 -22.38 -15.81
CA ASP A 399 -8.43 -23.11 -15.73
C ASP A 399 -7.34 -22.25 -15.08
N GLN A 400 -7.26 -20.99 -15.46
CA GLN A 400 -6.31 -20.04 -14.85
C GLN A 400 -6.61 -19.81 -13.36
N ILE A 401 -7.88 -19.74 -12.96
CA ILE A 401 -8.24 -19.63 -11.53
C ILE A 401 -7.77 -20.86 -10.77
N GLN A 402 -7.99 -22.07 -11.32
CA GLN A 402 -7.60 -23.33 -10.68
C GLN A 402 -6.06 -23.45 -10.62
N GLU A 403 -5.36 -23.10 -11.70
CA GLU A 403 -3.89 -23.07 -11.76
C GLU A 403 -3.32 -22.14 -10.67
N VAL A 404 -3.80 -20.89 -10.60
CA VAL A 404 -3.39 -19.93 -9.60
C VAL A 404 -3.71 -20.40 -8.19
N ALA A 405 -4.90 -21.00 -7.97
CA ALA A 405 -5.26 -21.58 -6.68
C ALA A 405 -4.29 -22.70 -6.24
N TYR A 406 -3.89 -23.57 -7.17
CA TYR A 406 -2.90 -24.61 -6.89
C TYR A 406 -1.52 -24.02 -6.59
N GLU A 407 -1.08 -23.03 -7.38
CA GLU A 407 0.22 -22.37 -7.17
C GLU A 407 0.31 -21.63 -5.83
N VAL A 408 -0.79 -21.00 -5.41
CA VAL A 408 -0.82 -20.12 -4.25
C VAL A 408 -1.19 -20.85 -2.97
N PHE A 409 -2.13 -21.81 -3.03
CA PHE A 409 -2.69 -22.45 -1.83
C PHE A 409 -2.21 -23.88 -1.57
N ALA A 410 -1.15 -24.31 -2.25
CA ALA A 410 -0.51 -25.58 -1.90
C ALA A 410 -0.06 -25.56 -0.43
N PRO A 411 -0.40 -26.59 0.39
CA PRO A 411 -0.21 -26.55 1.85
C PRO A 411 1.21 -26.21 2.29
N GLU A 412 2.20 -26.71 1.55
CA GLU A 412 3.62 -26.48 1.79
C GLU A 412 4.08 -25.04 1.58
N LYS A 413 3.28 -24.21 0.95
CA LYS A 413 3.57 -22.80 0.69
C LYS A 413 2.92 -21.86 1.69
N LEU A 414 1.93 -22.33 2.43
CA LEU A 414 1.17 -21.52 3.35
C LEU A 414 1.93 -21.32 4.67
N ARG A 415 2.00 -20.08 5.11
CA ARG A 415 2.47 -19.70 6.44
C ARG A 415 1.27 -19.29 7.29
N CYS A 416 1.29 -19.66 8.57
CA CYS A 416 0.25 -19.31 9.52
C CYS A 416 0.89 -18.71 10.78
N VAL A 417 0.48 -17.50 11.13
CA VAL A 417 0.91 -16.80 12.35
C VAL A 417 -0.32 -16.56 13.22
N VAL A 418 -0.17 -16.74 14.53
CA VAL A 418 -1.23 -16.55 15.52
C VAL A 418 -0.70 -15.69 16.65
N ILE A 419 -1.37 -14.57 16.93
CA ILE A 419 -1.19 -13.77 18.16
C ILE A 419 -2.30 -14.14 19.14
N LYS A 420 -1.95 -14.44 20.41
CA LYS A 420 -2.92 -14.78 21.46
C LYS A 420 -2.48 -14.27 22.84
#